data_64c07a1ccb16025e47d074c949aafb5b
#
_entry.id   64c07a1ccb16025e47d074c949aafb5b
#
_cell.length_a   1.000
_cell.length_b   1.000
_cell.length_c   1.000
_cell.angle_alpha   90.00
_cell.angle_beta   90.00
_cell.angle_gamma   90.00
#
_symmetry.space_group_name_H-M   'P 1'
#
loop_
_entity.id
_entity.type
_entity.pdbx_description
1 polymer ?
#
loop_
_entity_poly.entity_id
_entity_poly.type
_entity_poly.pdbx_seq_one_letter_code
_entity_poly.pdbx_strand_id
1 'polypeptide(L)'
;TSNNVLYRRMQNAAVPTADGGLYYYHLYTFASELLSIVKASGSFQEKRDMMLQGFHNEKNGVDYSNKDSVNGIMPVHYNMVATGTSTSLKKFVNPGNIGDGLATRISAYIMPKHRFKMRPLAKKPKSMAPANEMKKWSRRLDSLQGEIKGLEKLVAHVYNHVAVRAEEAANDGDDATLTMLKRMQDKVMAICIPHVVSTQKSWEEFQRTMTVKITKHHLEFATLMFEILFACEDSLFGLMWQDYFDNEERDTQPRMVYDKTSDYFQSLPNEFTTQDVKSIWGYSSNATASARITSLIKSNAVRKVSHGHYQKLLNAI
;
A
#
# COMPACT_ATOMS: atom_id res chain seq x y z
N THR A 1 5.61 -13.27 14.75
CA THR A 1 4.25 -13.75 15.07
C THR A 1 3.66 -14.30 13.79
N SER A 2 3.15 -15.54 13.80
CA SER A 2 2.47 -16.14 12.66
C SER A 2 1.08 -15.52 12.46
N ASN A 3 0.52 -15.65 11.25
CA ASN A 3 -0.80 -15.10 10.92
C ASN A 3 -1.90 -15.71 11.80
N ASN A 4 -1.88 -17.01 12.03
CA ASN A 4 -2.82 -17.69 12.94
C ASN A 4 -2.81 -17.11 14.36
N VAL A 5 -1.65 -16.74 14.91
CA VAL A 5 -1.57 -16.07 16.22
C VAL A 5 -2.19 -14.68 16.18
N LEU A 6 -2.07 -13.95 15.08
CA LEU A 6 -2.71 -12.64 14.93
C LEU A 6 -4.24 -12.78 14.92
N TYR A 7 -4.76 -13.71 14.13
CA TYR A 7 -6.21 -14.00 14.10
C TYR A 7 -6.75 -14.46 15.45
N ARG A 8 -6.01 -15.35 16.15
CA ARG A 8 -6.38 -15.79 17.51
C ARG A 8 -6.42 -14.61 18.48
N ARG A 9 -5.48 -13.67 18.40
CA ARG A 9 -5.50 -12.47 19.25
C ARG A 9 -6.69 -11.57 18.93
N MET A 10 -7.05 -11.38 17.66
CA MET A 10 -8.24 -10.62 17.27
C MET A 10 -9.52 -11.28 17.79
N GLN A 11 -9.65 -12.60 17.68
CA GLN A 11 -10.79 -13.35 18.23
C GLN A 11 -10.87 -13.21 19.75
N ASN A 12 -9.74 -13.35 20.46
CA ASN A 12 -9.68 -13.22 21.92
C ASN A 12 -9.87 -11.79 22.40
N ALA A 13 -9.82 -10.81 21.51
CA ALA A 13 -10.13 -9.41 21.84
C ALA A 13 -11.63 -9.11 21.83
N ALA A 14 -12.48 -10.09 21.54
CA ALA A 14 -13.92 -9.95 21.63
C ALA A 14 -14.37 -9.90 23.10
N VAL A 15 -15.22 -8.92 23.41
CA VAL A 15 -15.79 -8.71 24.74
C VAL A 15 -17.31 -8.63 24.64
N PRO A 16 -18.08 -9.37 25.48
CA PRO A 16 -19.52 -9.26 25.49
C PRO A 16 -19.98 -7.83 25.83
N THR A 17 -20.95 -7.35 25.08
CA THR A 17 -21.65 -6.08 25.38
C THR A 17 -22.90 -6.30 26.19
N ALA A 18 -23.40 -5.26 26.87
CA ALA A 18 -24.58 -5.36 27.73
C ALA A 18 -25.88 -5.74 26.99
N ASP A 19 -25.94 -5.50 25.69
CA ASP A 19 -27.05 -5.84 24.79
C ASP A 19 -26.93 -7.27 24.17
N GLY A 20 -25.94 -8.05 24.64
CA GLY A 20 -25.69 -9.42 24.17
C GLY A 20 -24.90 -9.54 22.88
N GLY A 21 -24.38 -8.43 22.35
CA GLY A 21 -23.47 -8.40 21.23
C GLY A 21 -22.02 -8.68 21.61
N LEU A 22 -21.12 -8.53 20.65
CA LEU A 22 -19.66 -8.59 20.86
C LEU A 22 -19.02 -7.29 20.40
N TYR A 23 -18.20 -6.71 21.25
CA TYR A 23 -17.30 -5.65 20.92
C TYR A 23 -15.89 -6.20 20.72
N TYR A 24 -15.20 -5.79 19.67
CA TYR A 24 -13.85 -6.25 19.35
C TYR A 24 -12.86 -5.10 19.56
N TYR A 25 -11.91 -5.29 20.45
CA TYR A 25 -10.79 -4.35 20.60
C TYR A 25 -9.84 -4.44 19.41
N HIS A 26 -9.26 -3.32 19.05
CA HIS A 26 -8.27 -3.25 17.99
C HIS A 26 -6.95 -3.91 18.41
N LEU A 27 -6.45 -4.81 17.57
CA LEU A 27 -5.09 -5.32 17.71
C LEU A 27 -4.12 -4.25 17.21
N TYR A 28 -3.14 -3.93 18.04
CA TYR A 28 -2.13 -2.93 17.76
C TYR A 28 -0.75 -3.57 17.64
N THR A 29 -0.07 -3.37 16.51
CA THR A 29 1.31 -3.82 16.31
C THR A 29 2.25 -2.63 16.24
N PHE A 30 3.24 -2.63 17.11
CA PHE A 30 4.37 -1.72 17.05
C PHE A 30 5.61 -2.48 16.59
N ALA A 31 6.24 -2.03 15.50
CA ALA A 31 7.47 -2.60 14.98
C ALA A 31 8.55 -1.50 14.90
N SER A 32 9.61 -1.65 15.69
CA SER A 32 10.77 -0.75 15.64
C SER A 32 11.56 -0.86 14.33
N GLU A 33 11.35 -1.96 13.59
CA GLU A 33 11.95 -2.23 12.29
C GLU A 33 10.90 -2.79 11.33
N LEU A 34 10.58 -2.06 10.26
CA LEU A 34 9.60 -2.46 9.26
C LEU A 34 9.88 -3.84 8.65
N LEU A 35 11.16 -4.14 8.40
CA LEU A 35 11.55 -5.46 7.85
C LEU A 35 11.26 -6.63 8.80
N SER A 36 11.08 -6.39 10.09
CA SER A 36 10.70 -7.46 11.02
C SER A 36 9.31 -8.01 10.73
N ILE A 37 8.42 -7.18 10.17
CA ILE A 37 7.08 -7.59 9.74
C ILE A 37 7.17 -8.49 8.51
N VAL A 38 7.98 -8.11 7.52
CA VAL A 38 8.20 -8.88 6.28
C VAL A 38 8.84 -10.23 6.57
N LYS A 39 9.83 -10.25 7.49
CA LYS A 39 10.60 -11.45 7.85
C LYS A 39 9.90 -12.33 8.89
N ALA A 40 8.83 -11.87 9.52
CA ALA A 40 8.12 -12.66 10.52
C ALA A 40 7.55 -13.95 9.89
N SER A 41 7.46 -15.00 10.70
CA SER A 41 6.91 -16.30 10.28
C SER A 41 5.50 -16.18 9.70
N GLY A 42 5.16 -17.05 8.76
CA GLY A 42 3.90 -17.03 8.00
C GLY A 42 3.98 -16.26 6.69
N SER A 43 2.96 -16.41 5.87
CA SER A 43 2.87 -15.73 4.57
C SER A 43 2.82 -14.20 4.75
N PHE A 44 3.71 -13.50 4.05
CA PHE A 44 3.66 -12.03 4.01
C PHE A 44 2.44 -11.55 3.23
N GLN A 45 1.99 -12.31 2.22
CA GLN A 45 0.77 -12.03 1.47
C GLN A 45 -0.46 -11.99 2.40
N GLU A 46 -0.65 -13.01 3.24
CA GLU A 46 -1.77 -13.02 4.21
C GLU A 46 -1.68 -11.85 5.21
N LYS A 47 -0.47 -11.44 5.62
CA LYS A 47 -0.31 -10.23 6.47
C LYS A 47 -0.74 -8.97 5.74
N ARG A 48 -0.41 -8.86 4.45
CA ARG A 48 -0.86 -7.74 3.60
C ARG A 48 -2.37 -7.72 3.48
N ASP A 49 -2.98 -8.86 3.19
CA ASP A 49 -4.45 -8.97 3.08
C ASP A 49 -5.13 -8.55 4.38
N MET A 50 -4.59 -8.96 5.53
CA MET A 50 -5.05 -8.50 6.84
C MET A 50 -4.89 -6.98 7.03
N MET A 51 -3.79 -6.39 6.55
CA MET A 51 -3.59 -4.93 6.61
C MET A 51 -4.57 -4.19 5.69
N LEU A 52 -4.83 -4.73 4.50
CA LEU A 52 -5.81 -4.18 3.56
C LEU A 52 -7.22 -4.18 4.14
N GLN A 53 -7.63 -5.31 4.75
CA GLN A 53 -8.93 -5.48 5.41
C GLN A 53 -9.05 -4.63 6.68
N GLY A 54 -7.97 -4.53 7.46
CA GLY A 54 -7.93 -3.73 8.68
C GLY A 54 -8.14 -2.23 8.45
N PHE A 55 -7.85 -1.72 7.27
CA PHE A 55 -8.08 -0.30 6.94
C PHE A 55 -9.57 0.07 6.96
N HIS A 56 -10.44 -0.84 6.57
CA HIS A 56 -11.90 -0.64 6.56
C HIS A 56 -12.63 -1.44 7.65
N ASN A 57 -11.92 -2.07 8.58
CA ASN A 57 -12.49 -2.98 9.58
C ASN A 57 -13.36 -4.07 8.95
N GLU A 58 -12.94 -4.60 7.80
CA GLU A 58 -13.67 -5.63 7.07
C GLU A 58 -13.72 -6.94 7.86
N LYS A 59 -14.70 -7.78 7.57
CA LYS A 59 -14.76 -9.14 8.14
C LYS A 59 -13.92 -10.08 7.30
N ASN A 60 -13.16 -10.95 7.96
CA ASN A 60 -12.42 -12.03 7.30
C ASN A 60 -12.84 -13.38 7.88
N GLY A 61 -13.01 -14.35 6.98
CA GLY A 61 -13.21 -15.75 7.35
C GLY A 61 -11.87 -16.49 7.34
N VAL A 62 -11.62 -17.24 8.40
CA VAL A 62 -10.44 -18.09 8.53
C VAL A 62 -10.89 -19.51 8.79
N ASP A 63 -10.44 -20.43 7.96
CA ASP A 63 -10.72 -21.87 8.11
C ASP A 63 -9.40 -22.65 7.98
N TYR A 64 -8.89 -23.08 9.13
CA TYR A 64 -7.69 -23.91 9.20
C TYR A 64 -8.02 -25.30 9.71
N SER A 65 -7.50 -26.33 9.07
CA SER A 65 -7.76 -27.73 9.40
C SER A 65 -7.14 -28.22 10.72
N ASN A 66 -6.35 -27.40 11.41
CA ASN A 66 -5.66 -27.78 12.65
C ASN A 66 -6.53 -27.52 13.89
N LYS A 67 -6.52 -28.46 14.84
CA LYS A 67 -7.31 -28.36 16.10
C LYS A 67 -7.06 -27.10 16.93
N ASP A 68 -5.89 -26.51 16.83
CA ASP A 68 -5.48 -25.29 17.56
C ASP A 68 -5.68 -24.01 16.75
N SER A 69 -6.31 -24.10 15.59
CA SER A 69 -6.51 -22.95 14.71
C SER A 69 -7.79 -22.21 15.02
N VAL A 70 -7.77 -20.92 14.73
CA VAL A 70 -8.96 -20.06 14.77
C VAL A 70 -9.75 -20.33 13.51
N ASN A 71 -11.02 -20.69 13.68
CA ASN A 71 -11.97 -20.85 12.59
C ASN A 71 -13.16 -19.93 12.81
N GLY A 72 -13.65 -19.31 11.76
CA GLY A 72 -14.82 -18.45 11.79
C GLY A 72 -14.62 -17.13 11.08
N ILE A 73 -15.69 -16.32 11.09
CA ILE A 73 -15.69 -14.97 10.51
C ILE A 73 -15.51 -13.96 11.66
N MET A 74 -14.54 -13.08 11.55
CA MET A 74 -14.28 -12.06 12.55
C MET A 74 -13.97 -10.70 11.89
N PRO A 75 -14.28 -9.57 12.53
CA PRO A 75 -13.83 -8.27 12.04
C PRO A 75 -12.31 -8.14 12.19
N VAL A 76 -11.66 -7.60 11.18
CA VAL A 76 -10.22 -7.33 11.18
C VAL A 76 -9.97 -5.94 11.74
N HIS A 77 -9.90 -5.82 13.05
CA HIS A 77 -9.53 -4.58 13.74
C HIS A 77 -8.03 -4.57 13.98
N TYR A 78 -7.26 -4.09 12.99
CA TYR A 78 -5.80 -4.14 13.02
C TYR A 78 -5.19 -2.76 12.75
N ASN A 79 -4.35 -2.33 13.67
CA ASN A 79 -3.57 -1.10 13.55
C ASN A 79 -2.07 -1.41 13.64
N MET A 80 -1.27 -0.68 12.89
CA MET A 80 0.17 -0.86 12.85
C MET A 80 0.90 0.48 12.87
N VAL A 81 1.94 0.55 13.68
CA VAL A 81 2.98 1.59 13.58
C VAL A 81 4.32 0.91 13.42
N ALA A 82 5.05 1.29 12.40
CA ALA A 82 6.37 0.75 12.14
C ALA A 82 7.36 1.87 11.80
N THR A 83 8.61 1.70 12.20
CA THR A 83 9.71 2.56 11.75
C THR A 83 10.64 1.78 10.84
N GLY A 84 11.39 2.47 10.00
CA GLY A 84 12.30 1.82 9.08
C GLY A 84 13.09 2.81 8.24
N THR A 85 13.98 2.27 7.40
CA THR A 85 14.72 3.05 6.41
C THR A 85 13.98 3.07 5.07
N SER A 86 14.33 3.98 4.17
CA SER A 86 13.81 4.00 2.79
C SER A 86 14.03 2.66 2.09
N THR A 87 15.17 1.99 2.36
CA THR A 87 15.45 0.65 1.81
C THR A 87 14.51 -0.41 2.36
N SER A 88 14.13 -0.35 3.64
CA SER A 88 13.16 -1.28 4.21
C SER A 88 11.76 -1.04 3.68
N LEU A 89 11.39 0.21 3.43
CA LEU A 89 10.11 0.56 2.82
C LEU A 89 10.01 0.02 1.39
N LYS A 90 11.06 0.18 0.56
CA LYS A 90 11.13 -0.38 -0.80
C LYS A 90 11.05 -1.91 -0.87
N LYS A 91 11.38 -2.62 0.22
CA LYS A 91 11.17 -4.08 0.34
C LYS A 91 9.76 -4.44 0.78
N PHE A 92 9.13 -3.56 1.55
CA PHE A 92 7.76 -3.74 2.02
C PHE A 92 6.75 -3.38 0.94
N VAL A 93 6.92 -2.23 0.29
CA VAL A 93 6.20 -1.81 -0.91
C VAL A 93 7.19 -1.80 -2.07
N ASN A 94 6.91 -2.55 -3.11
CA ASN A 94 7.79 -2.73 -4.26
C ASN A 94 6.95 -2.83 -5.55
N PRO A 95 7.54 -2.75 -6.74
CA PRO A 95 6.81 -2.80 -8.01
C PRO A 95 5.90 -4.01 -8.18
N GLY A 96 6.23 -5.16 -7.55
CA GLY A 96 5.40 -6.37 -7.63
C GLY A 96 4.17 -6.35 -6.71
N ASN A 97 4.07 -5.41 -5.78
CA ASN A 97 2.95 -5.33 -4.83
C ASN A 97 2.35 -3.94 -4.65
N ILE A 98 2.87 -2.94 -5.34
CA ILE A 98 2.34 -1.57 -5.22
C ILE A 98 0.90 -1.49 -5.75
N GLY A 99 0.60 -2.22 -6.84
CA GLY A 99 -0.73 -2.30 -7.45
C GLY A 99 -1.80 -2.91 -6.56
N ASP A 100 -1.43 -3.68 -5.51
CA ASP A 100 -2.41 -4.29 -4.57
C ASP A 100 -3.10 -3.27 -3.65
N GLY A 101 -2.73 -2.00 -3.75
CA GLY A 101 -3.34 -0.92 -3.01
C GLY A 101 -2.91 -0.81 -1.54
N LEU A 102 -1.89 -1.54 -1.08
CA LEU A 102 -1.36 -1.40 0.28
C LEU A 102 -0.73 -0.02 0.50
N ALA A 103 0.05 0.47 -0.47
CA ALA A 103 0.68 1.79 -0.41
C ALA A 103 -0.34 2.92 -0.21
N THR A 104 -1.52 2.83 -0.84
CA THR A 104 -2.57 3.85 -0.69
C THR A 104 -3.25 3.83 0.69
N ARG A 105 -3.08 2.75 1.47
CA ARG A 105 -3.68 2.59 2.80
C ARG A 105 -2.71 2.89 3.95
N ILE A 106 -1.43 3.04 3.66
CA ILE A 106 -0.40 3.34 4.66
C ILE A 106 -0.19 4.86 4.71
N SER A 107 -0.23 5.43 5.91
CA SER A 107 0.23 6.80 6.15
C SER A 107 1.74 6.78 6.39
N ALA A 108 2.51 7.30 5.45
CA ALA A 108 3.96 7.29 5.52
C ALA A 108 4.52 8.67 5.81
N TYR A 109 5.42 8.76 6.78
CA TYR A 109 6.05 10.01 7.21
C TYR A 109 7.57 9.93 7.12
N ILE A 110 8.18 10.98 6.60
CA ILE A 110 9.62 11.13 6.55
C ILE A 110 10.08 11.88 7.82
N MET A 111 10.91 11.22 8.61
CA MET A 111 11.54 11.88 9.75
C MET A 111 12.56 12.92 9.25
N PRO A 112 12.57 14.14 9.80
CA PRO A 112 13.55 15.15 9.43
C PRO A 112 14.98 14.63 9.59
N LYS A 113 15.88 14.99 8.65
CA LYS A 113 17.28 14.63 8.76
C LYS A 113 17.86 15.23 10.05
N HIS A 114 18.30 14.38 10.96
CA HIS A 114 19.00 14.82 12.15
C HIS A 114 20.32 15.49 11.76
N ARG A 115 20.51 16.74 12.15
CA ARG A 115 21.87 17.27 12.27
C ARG A 115 22.55 16.46 13.36
N PHE A 116 23.68 15.83 13.01
CA PHE A 116 24.43 15.00 13.94
C PHE A 116 24.81 15.85 15.18
N LYS A 117 24.09 15.68 16.27
CA LYS A 117 24.43 16.23 17.57
C LYS A 117 24.55 15.06 18.52
N MET A 118 25.68 14.95 19.20
CA MET A 118 25.82 13.97 20.29
C MET A 118 24.61 14.13 21.23
N ARG A 119 23.84 13.07 21.41
CA ARG A 119 22.79 13.07 22.41
C ARG A 119 23.48 13.18 23.78
N PRO A 120 23.12 14.17 24.62
CA PRO A 120 23.54 14.12 26.00
C PRO A 120 23.05 12.81 26.62
N LEU A 121 23.83 12.20 27.50
CA LEU A 121 23.41 11.02 28.25
C LEU A 121 21.98 11.24 28.76
N ALA A 122 21.11 10.25 28.52
CA ALA A 122 19.71 10.37 28.84
C ALA A 122 19.53 10.69 30.33
N LYS A 123 19.15 11.92 30.63
CA LYS A 123 18.74 12.29 31.97
C LYS A 123 17.37 11.67 32.23
N LYS A 124 17.14 11.15 33.42
CA LYS A 124 15.79 10.72 33.84
C LYS A 124 14.79 11.83 33.52
N PRO A 125 13.60 11.52 33.01
CA PRO A 125 12.60 12.54 32.73
C PRO A 125 12.30 13.32 34.01
N LYS A 126 12.34 14.64 33.94
CA LYS A 126 12.10 15.53 35.07
C LYS A 126 10.66 15.45 35.60
N SER A 127 9.73 14.96 34.79
CA SER A 127 8.31 14.86 35.10
C SER A 127 7.65 13.72 34.38
N MET A 128 6.73 13.02 35.03
CA MET A 128 5.82 12.02 34.42
C MET A 128 4.52 12.66 33.92
N ALA A 129 4.34 13.96 34.03
CA ALA A 129 3.11 14.65 33.64
C ALA A 129 2.71 14.41 32.21
N PRO A 130 3.61 14.46 31.16
CA PRO A 130 3.24 14.16 29.80
C PRO A 130 2.75 12.73 29.61
N ALA A 131 3.37 11.75 30.26
CA ALA A 131 2.95 10.35 30.16
C ALA A 131 1.59 10.11 30.81
N ASN A 132 1.29 10.78 31.95
CA ASN A 132 0.01 10.69 32.59
C ASN A 132 -1.11 11.35 31.78
N GLU A 133 -0.82 12.48 31.15
CA GLU A 133 -1.78 13.13 30.24
C GLU A 133 -2.07 12.25 29.00
N MET A 134 -1.07 11.65 28.39
CA MET A 134 -1.27 10.69 27.29
C MET A 134 -2.13 9.49 27.74
N LYS A 135 -1.88 8.92 28.92
CA LYS A 135 -2.71 7.83 29.47
C LYS A 135 -4.16 8.24 29.68
N LYS A 136 -4.38 9.47 30.15
CA LYS A 136 -5.73 10.03 30.33
C LYS A 136 -6.46 10.11 28.99
N TRP A 137 -5.82 10.65 27.95
CA TRP A 137 -6.41 10.76 26.62
C TRP A 137 -6.62 9.39 25.95
N SER A 138 -5.67 8.47 26.08
CA SER A 138 -5.86 7.10 25.60
C SER A 138 -7.13 6.47 26.19
N ARG A 139 -7.30 6.51 27.51
CA ARG A 139 -8.50 5.98 28.17
C ARG A 139 -9.79 6.67 27.73
N ARG A 140 -9.75 7.99 27.53
CA ARG A 140 -10.90 8.75 27.04
C ARG A 140 -11.30 8.30 25.63
N LEU A 141 -10.34 8.21 24.72
CA LEU A 141 -10.58 7.77 23.34
C LEU A 141 -11.04 6.31 23.29
N ASP A 142 -10.43 5.42 24.08
CA ASP A 142 -10.81 4.02 24.19
C ASP A 142 -12.25 3.82 24.73
N SER A 143 -12.76 4.78 25.52
CA SER A 143 -14.13 4.74 26.05
C SER A 143 -15.19 5.26 25.11
N LEU A 144 -14.82 5.81 23.93
CA LEU A 144 -15.78 6.33 22.97
C LEU A 144 -16.41 5.19 22.17
N GLN A 145 -17.74 5.21 22.12
CA GLN A 145 -18.54 4.28 21.33
C GLN A 145 -19.63 5.06 20.59
N GLY A 146 -19.90 4.66 19.36
CA GLY A 146 -20.92 5.28 18.52
C GLY A 146 -20.39 6.30 17.53
N GLU A 147 -21.31 7.03 16.94
CA GLU A 147 -21.03 8.00 15.88
C GLU A 147 -20.73 9.39 16.44
N ILE A 148 -19.66 10.03 15.94
CA ILE A 148 -19.33 11.41 16.25
C ILE A 148 -20.06 12.33 15.27
N LYS A 149 -20.88 13.23 15.81
CA LYS A 149 -21.67 14.21 15.04
C LYS A 149 -20.93 15.55 14.92
N GLY A 150 -21.28 16.33 13.89
CA GLY A 150 -20.74 17.68 13.70
C GLY A 150 -19.41 17.71 12.95
N LEU A 151 -19.04 16.63 12.24
CA LEU A 151 -17.82 16.54 11.45
C LEU A 151 -17.99 17.05 10.00
N GLU A 152 -19.20 17.36 9.55
CA GLU A 152 -19.54 17.65 8.14
C GLU A 152 -18.66 18.74 7.55
N LYS A 153 -18.40 19.81 8.32
CA LYS A 153 -17.55 20.93 7.90
C LYS A 153 -16.09 20.50 7.72
N LEU A 154 -15.58 19.60 8.57
CA LEU A 154 -14.23 19.06 8.44
C LEU A 154 -14.12 18.12 7.24
N VAL A 155 -15.09 17.23 7.08
CA VAL A 155 -15.17 16.30 5.95
C VAL A 155 -15.18 17.06 4.63
N ALA A 156 -16.06 18.07 4.49
CA ALA A 156 -16.15 18.91 3.29
C ALA A 156 -14.83 19.65 3.01
N HIS A 157 -14.16 20.15 4.07
CA HIS A 157 -12.88 20.86 3.92
C HIS A 157 -11.78 19.94 3.40
N VAL A 158 -11.62 18.75 3.99
CA VAL A 158 -10.62 17.77 3.54
C VAL A 158 -10.94 17.26 2.14
N TYR A 159 -12.22 16.95 1.86
CA TYR A 159 -12.66 16.53 0.53
C TYR A 159 -12.30 17.57 -0.55
N ASN A 160 -12.57 18.86 -0.30
CA ASN A 160 -12.25 19.92 -1.26
C ASN A 160 -10.75 20.01 -1.54
N HIS A 161 -9.88 19.84 -0.54
CA HIS A 161 -8.44 19.81 -0.77
C HIS A 161 -8.01 18.61 -1.63
N VAL A 162 -8.57 17.43 -1.37
CA VAL A 162 -8.31 16.24 -2.20
C VAL A 162 -8.84 16.44 -3.61
N ALA A 163 -10.06 16.98 -3.78
CA ALA A 163 -10.70 17.18 -5.08
C ALA A 163 -9.90 18.14 -5.97
N VAL A 164 -9.45 19.27 -5.42
CA VAL A 164 -8.62 20.23 -6.18
C VAL A 164 -7.34 19.59 -6.68
N ARG A 165 -6.62 18.86 -5.82
CA ARG A 165 -5.40 18.16 -6.23
C ARG A 165 -5.67 17.03 -7.24
N ALA A 166 -6.80 16.34 -7.10
CA ALA A 166 -7.18 15.30 -8.04
C ALA A 166 -7.56 15.86 -9.41
N GLU A 167 -8.22 17.04 -9.45
CA GLU A 167 -8.52 17.73 -10.71
C GLU A 167 -7.23 18.20 -11.41
N GLU A 168 -6.28 18.79 -10.68
CA GLU A 168 -4.97 19.15 -11.20
C GLU A 168 -4.26 17.93 -11.80
N ALA A 169 -4.16 16.84 -11.05
CA ALA A 169 -3.52 15.62 -11.50
C ALA A 169 -4.22 14.96 -12.72
N ALA A 170 -5.56 15.00 -12.77
CA ALA A 170 -6.32 14.49 -13.90
C ALA A 170 -6.08 15.31 -15.18
N ASN A 171 -5.99 16.65 -15.06
CA ASN A 171 -5.69 17.52 -16.18
C ASN A 171 -4.26 17.30 -16.73
N ASP A 172 -3.32 16.93 -15.85
CA ASP A 172 -1.92 16.65 -16.21
C ASP A 172 -1.70 15.21 -16.64
N GLY A 173 -2.71 14.33 -16.53
CA GLY A 173 -2.59 12.88 -16.81
C GLY A 173 -1.71 12.14 -15.79
N ASP A 174 -1.62 12.64 -14.54
CA ASP A 174 -0.78 12.07 -13.48
C ASP A 174 -1.54 11.00 -12.68
N ASP A 175 -1.58 9.79 -13.23
CA ASP A 175 -2.22 8.62 -12.60
C ASP A 175 -1.56 8.21 -11.27
N ALA A 176 -0.27 8.50 -11.12
CA ALA A 176 0.47 8.25 -9.90
C ALA A 176 -0.09 9.10 -8.73
N THR A 177 -0.23 10.40 -8.94
CA THR A 177 -0.85 11.32 -7.97
C THR A 177 -2.31 10.98 -7.74
N LEU A 178 -3.10 10.72 -8.78
CA LEU A 178 -4.50 10.29 -8.63
C LEU A 178 -4.63 9.05 -7.74
N THR A 179 -3.73 8.10 -7.89
CA THR A 179 -3.76 6.86 -7.09
C THR A 179 -3.39 7.13 -5.63
N MET A 180 -2.41 7.98 -5.34
CA MET A 180 -2.08 8.38 -3.97
C MET A 180 -3.24 9.11 -3.29
N LEU A 181 -4.00 9.91 -4.02
CA LEU A 181 -5.13 10.69 -3.49
C LEU A 181 -6.37 9.85 -3.15
N LYS A 182 -6.53 8.65 -3.73
CA LYS A 182 -7.74 7.78 -3.56
C LYS A 182 -8.16 7.56 -2.10
N ARG A 183 -7.23 7.54 -1.16
CA ARG A 183 -7.49 7.29 0.26
C ARG A 183 -6.98 8.40 1.18
N MET A 184 -6.56 9.51 0.61
CA MET A 184 -5.97 10.60 1.36
C MET A 184 -6.97 11.23 2.34
N GLN A 185 -8.24 11.34 1.94
CA GLN A 185 -9.30 11.82 2.84
C GLN A 185 -9.39 10.98 4.11
N ASP A 186 -9.47 9.65 3.98
CA ASP A 186 -9.60 8.74 5.11
C ASP A 186 -8.41 8.84 6.06
N LYS A 187 -7.19 8.90 5.49
CA LYS A 187 -5.96 9.04 6.26
C LYS A 187 -5.88 10.36 7.04
N VAL A 188 -6.23 11.46 6.39
CA VAL A 188 -6.26 12.78 7.03
C VAL A 188 -7.32 12.83 8.12
N MET A 189 -8.52 12.30 7.85
CA MET A 189 -9.60 12.24 8.84
C MET A 189 -9.22 11.39 10.06
N ALA A 190 -8.55 10.26 9.86
CA ALA A 190 -8.09 9.41 10.97
C ALA A 190 -7.12 10.14 11.92
N ILE A 191 -6.35 11.10 11.42
CA ILE A 191 -5.46 11.95 12.23
C ILE A 191 -6.23 13.12 12.89
N CYS A 192 -7.15 13.73 12.14
CA CYS A 192 -7.84 14.93 12.57
C CYS A 192 -8.92 14.67 13.61
N ILE A 193 -9.64 13.54 13.54
CA ILE A 193 -10.74 13.25 14.50
C ILE A 193 -10.25 13.20 15.95
N PRO A 194 -9.19 12.48 16.31
CA PRO A 194 -8.65 12.50 17.68
C PRO A 194 -8.24 13.91 18.14
N HIS A 195 -7.67 14.71 17.24
CA HIS A 195 -7.30 16.10 17.55
C HIS A 195 -8.54 16.96 17.81
N VAL A 196 -9.56 16.89 16.97
CA VAL A 196 -10.82 17.60 17.15
C VAL A 196 -11.46 17.24 18.47
N VAL A 197 -11.54 15.94 18.78
CA VAL A 197 -12.13 15.43 20.03
C VAL A 197 -11.33 15.92 21.25
N SER A 198 -10.00 15.86 21.19
CA SER A 198 -9.14 16.26 22.31
C SER A 198 -9.15 17.76 22.61
N THR A 199 -9.58 18.58 21.67
CA THR A 199 -9.61 20.04 21.78
C THR A 199 -11.01 20.61 22.05
N GLN A 200 -12.03 19.76 22.28
CA GLN A 200 -13.34 20.22 22.71
C GLN A 200 -13.26 20.85 24.12
N LYS A 201 -14.03 21.92 24.34
CA LYS A 201 -13.98 22.68 25.59
C LYS A 201 -14.38 21.86 26.82
N SER A 202 -15.37 20.98 26.71
CA SER A 202 -15.82 20.09 27.76
C SER A 202 -15.85 18.65 27.25
N TRP A 203 -15.10 17.78 27.95
CA TRP A 203 -15.12 16.35 27.69
C TRP A 203 -16.47 15.73 28.07
N GLU A 204 -17.04 16.13 29.19
CA GLU A 204 -18.30 15.61 29.72
C GLU A 204 -19.48 15.93 28.79
N GLU A 205 -19.52 17.15 28.25
CA GLU A 205 -20.51 17.53 27.25
C GLU A 205 -20.36 16.74 25.96
N PHE A 206 -19.12 16.63 25.46
CA PHE A 206 -18.83 15.84 24.27
C PHE A 206 -19.24 14.37 24.48
N GLN A 207 -18.86 13.74 25.59
CA GLN A 207 -19.18 12.35 25.87
C GLN A 207 -20.71 12.11 25.96
N ARG A 208 -21.46 13.07 26.46
CA ARG A 208 -22.92 13.00 26.55
C ARG A 208 -23.61 13.16 25.19
N THR A 209 -23.10 14.04 24.33
CA THR A 209 -23.76 14.41 23.07
C THR A 209 -23.15 13.75 21.84
N MET A 210 -21.92 13.25 21.95
CA MET A 210 -21.08 12.78 20.85
C MET A 210 -20.97 13.80 19.69
N THR A 211 -21.08 15.11 20.02
CA THR A 211 -21.09 16.19 19.04
C THR A 211 -19.87 17.06 19.21
N VAL A 212 -19.15 17.29 18.12
CA VAL A 212 -17.99 18.19 18.06
C VAL A 212 -18.32 19.52 17.43
N LYS A 213 -17.58 20.56 17.83
CA LYS A 213 -17.63 21.85 17.18
C LYS A 213 -16.35 22.10 16.40
N ILE A 214 -16.46 22.18 15.07
CA ILE A 214 -15.33 22.45 14.20
C ILE A 214 -15.01 23.96 14.21
N THR A 215 -13.75 24.28 14.50
CA THR A 215 -13.21 25.64 14.52
C THR A 215 -12.27 25.86 13.33
N LYS A 216 -11.88 27.12 13.08
CA LYS A 216 -10.88 27.47 12.08
C LYS A 216 -9.56 26.72 12.29
N HIS A 217 -9.12 26.60 13.55
CA HIS A 217 -7.90 25.87 13.92
C HIS A 217 -7.94 24.37 13.50
N HIS A 218 -9.10 23.72 13.61
CA HIS A 218 -9.25 22.33 13.17
C HIS A 218 -9.10 22.19 11.65
N LEU A 219 -9.61 23.16 10.88
CA LEU A 219 -9.49 23.20 9.42
C LEU A 219 -8.03 23.46 8.99
N GLU A 220 -7.36 24.42 9.63
CA GLU A 220 -5.94 24.71 9.39
C GLU A 220 -5.05 23.49 9.73
N PHE A 221 -5.37 22.80 10.81
CA PHE A 221 -4.67 21.55 11.17
C PHE A 221 -4.90 20.46 10.12
N ALA A 222 -6.12 20.33 9.61
CA ALA A 222 -6.43 19.34 8.57
C ALA A 222 -5.69 19.66 7.25
N THR A 223 -5.63 20.91 6.84
CA THR A 223 -4.82 21.35 5.68
C THR A 223 -3.35 21.00 5.90
N LEU A 224 -2.80 21.32 7.07
CA LEU A 224 -1.40 21.00 7.39
C LEU A 224 -1.13 19.49 7.34
N MET A 225 -2.03 18.68 7.87
CA MET A 225 -1.87 17.21 7.84
C MET A 225 -1.96 16.64 6.43
N PHE A 226 -2.87 17.17 5.62
CA PHE A 226 -2.97 16.81 4.20
C PHE A 226 -1.65 17.11 3.47
N GLU A 227 -1.13 18.33 3.57
CA GLU A 227 0.08 18.73 2.86
C GLU A 227 1.33 17.93 3.31
N ILE A 228 1.46 17.69 4.62
CA ILE A 228 2.58 16.89 5.15
C ILE A 228 2.48 15.45 4.65
N LEU A 229 1.31 14.84 4.77
CA LEU A 229 1.11 13.44 4.38
C LEU A 229 1.31 13.24 2.88
N PHE A 230 0.71 14.12 2.08
CA PHE A 230 0.85 14.09 0.62
C PHE A 230 2.32 14.24 0.20
N ALA A 231 3.04 15.24 0.70
CA ALA A 231 4.44 15.46 0.36
C ALA A 231 5.35 14.29 0.79
N CYS A 232 5.07 13.66 1.94
CA CYS A 232 5.82 12.50 2.39
C CYS A 232 5.55 11.27 1.50
N GLU A 233 4.29 11.02 1.15
CA GLU A 233 3.91 9.88 0.33
C GLU A 233 4.39 10.04 -1.12
N ASP A 234 4.28 11.22 -1.69
CA ASP A 234 4.83 11.53 -3.01
C ASP A 234 6.35 11.28 -3.05
N SER A 235 7.08 11.80 -2.08
CA SER A 235 8.54 11.57 -1.97
C SER A 235 8.92 10.09 -1.77
N LEU A 236 8.07 9.28 -1.17
CA LEU A 236 8.35 7.87 -0.87
C LEU A 236 7.84 6.92 -1.95
N PHE A 237 6.71 7.20 -2.54
CA PHE A 237 5.99 6.29 -3.44
C PHE A 237 5.79 6.85 -4.85
N GLY A 238 5.88 8.16 -5.08
CA GLY A 238 5.56 8.80 -6.35
C GLY A 238 6.28 8.16 -7.54
N LEU A 239 7.62 8.05 -7.47
CA LEU A 239 8.39 7.39 -8.52
C LEU A 239 8.03 5.91 -8.72
N MET A 240 7.66 5.19 -7.66
CA MET A 240 7.27 3.78 -7.77
C MET A 240 5.90 3.63 -8.45
N TRP A 241 4.99 4.58 -8.23
CA TRP A 241 3.72 4.63 -8.94
C TRP A 241 3.90 5.00 -10.41
N GLN A 242 4.76 5.97 -10.73
CA GLN A 242 5.11 6.29 -12.11
C GLN A 242 5.68 5.07 -12.84
N ASP A 243 6.68 4.43 -12.27
CA ASP A 243 7.27 3.21 -12.84
C ASP A 243 6.21 2.09 -13.05
N TYR A 244 5.23 1.99 -12.14
CA TYR A 244 4.15 1.00 -12.26
C TYR A 244 3.25 1.31 -13.45
N PHE A 245 2.76 2.54 -13.60
CA PHE A 245 1.88 2.93 -14.71
C PHE A 245 2.61 2.91 -16.06
N ASP A 246 3.84 3.39 -16.12
CA ASP A 246 4.66 3.30 -17.33
C ASP A 246 4.85 1.85 -17.82
N ASN A 247 4.94 0.90 -16.89
CA ASN A 247 5.05 -0.52 -17.22
C ASN A 247 3.69 -1.13 -17.62
N GLU A 248 2.59 -0.75 -16.97
CA GLU A 248 1.24 -1.16 -17.37
C GLU A 248 0.90 -0.65 -18.78
N GLU A 249 1.21 0.61 -19.10
CA GLU A 249 1.03 1.13 -20.45
C GLU A 249 1.86 0.36 -21.50
N ARG A 250 3.09 -0.03 -21.15
CA ARG A 250 3.93 -0.86 -22.04
C ARG A 250 3.40 -2.28 -22.20
N ASP A 251 2.78 -2.84 -21.17
CA ASP A 251 2.20 -4.19 -21.22
C ASP A 251 0.81 -4.23 -21.86
N THR A 252 0.04 -3.13 -21.77
CA THR A 252 -1.29 -2.96 -22.42
C THR A 252 -1.22 -2.43 -23.84
N GLN A 253 -0.17 -1.73 -24.21
CA GLN A 253 0.08 -1.50 -25.63
C GLN A 253 0.24 -2.87 -26.27
N PRO A 254 -0.59 -3.21 -27.29
CA PRO A 254 -0.32 -4.41 -28.07
C PRO A 254 1.15 -4.27 -28.44
N ARG A 255 1.97 -5.17 -27.90
CA ARG A 255 3.39 -5.20 -28.27
C ARG A 255 3.36 -5.15 -29.78
N MET A 256 3.57 -3.95 -30.33
CA MET A 256 3.91 -3.83 -31.72
C MET A 256 5.24 -4.55 -31.83
N VAL A 257 5.14 -5.86 -31.95
CA VAL A 257 6.21 -6.74 -32.41
C VAL A 257 6.62 -6.31 -33.83
N TYR A 258 6.21 -5.08 -34.17
CA TYR A 258 6.08 -4.67 -35.52
C TYR A 258 7.36 -4.12 -36.11
N ASP A 259 8.20 -3.38 -35.60
CA ASP A 259 9.12 -2.73 -36.52
C ASP A 259 10.49 -3.41 -36.67
N LYS A 260 11.19 -3.68 -35.60
CA LYS A 260 12.53 -4.29 -35.74
C LYS A 260 12.50 -5.80 -36.01
N THR A 261 11.44 -6.48 -35.56
CA THR A 261 11.31 -7.93 -35.79
C THR A 261 10.87 -8.26 -37.22
N SER A 262 10.02 -7.42 -37.83
CA SER A 262 9.57 -7.59 -39.19
C SER A 262 10.73 -7.44 -40.17
N ASP A 263 11.53 -6.38 -40.06
CA ASP A 263 12.66 -6.13 -40.93
C ASP A 263 13.75 -7.21 -40.81
N TYR A 264 14.08 -7.59 -39.57
CA TYR A 264 15.03 -8.69 -39.37
C TYR A 264 14.46 -10.04 -39.79
N PHE A 265 13.17 -10.30 -39.56
CA PHE A 265 12.53 -11.53 -40.05
C PHE A 265 12.48 -11.59 -41.57
N GLN A 266 12.21 -10.48 -42.22
CA GLN A 266 12.26 -10.41 -43.69
C GLN A 266 13.67 -10.62 -44.22
N SER A 267 14.69 -10.15 -43.51
CA SER A 267 16.10 -10.32 -43.88
C SER A 267 16.62 -11.76 -43.75
N LEU A 268 15.90 -12.62 -43.01
CA LEU A 268 16.24 -14.05 -42.99
C LEU A 268 15.98 -14.71 -44.31
N PRO A 269 16.80 -15.68 -44.76
CA PRO A 269 16.47 -16.55 -45.90
C PRO A 269 15.20 -17.37 -45.63
N ASN A 270 14.57 -17.90 -46.69
CA ASN A 270 13.39 -18.77 -46.53
C ASN A 270 13.70 -20.03 -45.72
N GLU A 271 14.91 -20.56 -45.87
CA GLU A 271 15.46 -21.61 -45.00
C GLU A 271 16.68 -21.03 -44.30
N PHE A 272 16.73 -21.20 -42.96
CA PHE A 272 17.75 -20.58 -42.12
C PHE A 272 18.11 -21.45 -40.93
N THR A 273 19.23 -21.15 -40.32
CA THR A 273 19.76 -21.82 -39.16
C THR A 273 19.72 -20.90 -37.89
N THR A 274 20.00 -21.47 -36.73
CA THR A 274 20.19 -20.68 -35.49
C THR A 274 21.32 -19.65 -35.64
N GLN A 275 22.35 -19.96 -36.46
CA GLN A 275 23.46 -19.06 -36.68
C GLN A 275 23.06 -17.85 -37.55
N ASP A 276 22.18 -18.04 -38.52
CA ASP A 276 21.65 -16.94 -39.35
C ASP A 276 20.84 -15.96 -38.48
N VAL A 277 19.98 -16.49 -37.61
CA VAL A 277 19.25 -15.69 -36.65
C VAL A 277 20.19 -14.91 -35.72
N LYS A 278 21.22 -15.57 -35.19
CA LYS A 278 22.22 -14.93 -34.37
C LYS A 278 22.92 -13.77 -35.07
N SER A 279 23.33 -13.97 -36.32
CA SER A 279 24.05 -12.97 -37.12
C SER A 279 23.18 -11.78 -37.48
N ILE A 280 21.96 -12.02 -37.98
CA ILE A 280 21.05 -10.97 -38.47
C ILE A 280 20.49 -10.15 -37.31
N TRP A 281 20.15 -10.77 -36.13
CA TRP A 281 19.67 -10.05 -34.95
C TRP A 281 20.80 -9.51 -34.06
N GLY A 282 22.06 -9.82 -34.36
CA GLY A 282 23.19 -9.38 -33.55
C GLY A 282 23.24 -9.99 -32.13
N TYR A 283 22.70 -11.21 -31.98
CA TYR A 283 22.70 -11.86 -30.65
C TYR A 283 24.08 -12.38 -30.26
N SER A 284 24.47 -12.15 -29.01
CA SER A 284 25.74 -12.62 -28.48
C SER A 284 25.75 -14.15 -28.18
N SER A 285 24.57 -14.77 -27.95
CA SER A 285 24.47 -16.18 -27.56
C SER A 285 23.51 -16.99 -28.43
N ASN A 286 23.82 -18.27 -28.60
CA ASN A 286 22.94 -19.22 -29.27
C ASN A 286 21.64 -19.48 -28.50
N ALA A 287 21.67 -19.35 -27.17
CA ALA A 287 20.50 -19.51 -26.31
C ALA A 287 19.43 -18.46 -26.63
N THR A 288 19.83 -17.19 -26.78
CA THR A 288 18.93 -16.08 -27.14
C THR A 288 18.34 -16.26 -28.52
N ALA A 289 19.17 -16.67 -29.52
CA ALA A 289 18.70 -16.98 -30.86
C ALA A 289 17.69 -18.14 -30.86
N SER A 290 17.96 -19.21 -30.12
CA SER A 290 17.04 -20.35 -30.00
C SER A 290 15.73 -20.00 -29.31
N ALA A 291 15.74 -19.15 -28.25
CA ALA A 291 14.55 -18.66 -27.61
C ALA A 291 13.68 -17.84 -28.59
N ARG A 292 14.31 -17.01 -29.44
CA ARG A 292 13.63 -16.26 -30.47
C ARG A 292 12.99 -17.15 -31.52
N ILE A 293 13.70 -18.15 -32.01
CA ILE A 293 13.17 -19.15 -32.97
C ILE A 293 11.97 -19.88 -32.36
N THR A 294 12.05 -20.25 -31.08
CA THR A 294 10.92 -20.88 -30.37
C THR A 294 9.69 -19.98 -30.35
N SER A 295 9.87 -18.66 -30.15
CA SER A 295 8.80 -17.68 -30.22
C SER A 295 8.19 -17.61 -31.64
N LEU A 296 9.02 -17.62 -32.67
CA LEU A 296 8.56 -17.62 -34.10
C LEU A 296 7.81 -18.91 -34.45
N ILE A 297 8.20 -20.05 -33.90
CA ILE A 297 7.46 -21.31 -34.08
C ILE A 297 6.10 -21.24 -33.37
N LYS A 298 6.05 -20.72 -32.16
CA LYS A 298 4.78 -20.54 -31.40
C LYS A 298 3.80 -19.60 -32.10
N SER A 299 4.29 -18.59 -32.82
CA SER A 299 3.47 -17.68 -33.64
C SER A 299 3.12 -18.19 -35.02
N ASN A 300 3.45 -19.43 -35.33
CA ASN A 300 3.28 -20.04 -36.66
C ASN A 300 3.97 -19.28 -37.83
N ALA A 301 4.96 -18.45 -37.52
CA ALA A 301 5.73 -17.74 -38.52
C ALA A 301 6.83 -18.63 -39.16
N VAL A 302 7.27 -19.66 -38.42
CA VAL A 302 8.36 -20.55 -38.80
C VAL A 302 8.02 -21.98 -38.44
N ARG A 303 8.44 -22.95 -39.30
CA ARG A 303 8.42 -24.36 -38.95
C ARG A 303 9.84 -24.91 -38.84
N LYS A 304 10.01 -25.88 -37.96
CA LYS A 304 11.26 -26.64 -37.81
C LYS A 304 11.30 -27.73 -38.89
N VAL A 305 12.36 -27.74 -39.72
CA VAL A 305 12.56 -28.72 -40.77
C VAL A 305 13.41 -29.89 -40.27
N SER A 306 14.52 -29.56 -39.60
CA SER A 306 15.40 -30.54 -38.96
C SER A 306 16.11 -29.93 -37.76
N HIS A 307 17.02 -30.65 -37.10
CA HIS A 307 17.77 -30.10 -35.99
C HIS A 307 18.63 -28.90 -36.44
N GLY A 308 18.35 -27.71 -35.87
CA GLY A 308 19.04 -26.45 -36.18
C GLY A 308 18.63 -25.80 -37.53
N HIS A 309 17.71 -26.37 -38.27
CA HIS A 309 17.22 -25.84 -39.57
C HIS A 309 15.72 -25.51 -39.52
N TYR A 310 15.35 -24.36 -40.00
CA TYR A 310 14.03 -23.77 -39.92
C TYR A 310 13.61 -23.19 -41.29
N GLN A 311 12.31 -23.09 -41.50
CA GLN A 311 11.75 -22.55 -42.74
C GLN A 311 10.65 -21.53 -42.42
N LYS A 312 10.65 -20.38 -43.13
CA LYS A 312 9.57 -19.40 -43.07
C LYS A 312 8.27 -19.99 -43.61
N LEU A 313 7.14 -19.67 -42.97
CA LEU A 313 5.81 -19.97 -43.47
C LEU A 313 5.30 -18.74 -44.22
N LEU A 314 5.07 -18.85 -45.52
CA LEU A 314 4.72 -17.76 -46.46
C LEU A 314 3.37 -17.06 -46.15
N ASN A 315 2.57 -17.56 -45.18
CA ASN A 315 1.26 -17.01 -44.81
C ASN A 315 1.26 -16.35 -43.44
N ALA A 316 2.40 -15.92 -42.91
CA ALA A 316 2.54 -15.37 -41.57
C ALA A 316 2.72 -13.84 -41.54
N ILE A 317 2.09 -13.14 -42.49
CA ILE A 317 2.00 -11.66 -42.51
C ILE A 317 0.53 -11.29 -42.69
#